data_2ad1b6e6c127c313baf567a7135d5a20
#
_entry.id   2ad1b6e6c127c313baf567a7135d5a20
#
_cell.length_a   1.000
_cell.length_b   1.000
_cell.length_c   1.000
_cell.angle_alpha   90.00
_cell.angle_beta   90.00
_cell.angle_gamma   90.00
#
_symmetry.space_group_name_H-M   'P 1'
#
loop_
_entity.id
_entity.type
_entity.pdbx_description
1 polymer ?
#
loop_
_entity_poly.entity_id
_entity_poly.type
_entity_poly.pdbx_seq_one_letter_code
_entity_poly.pdbx_strand_id
1 'polypeptide(L)'
;MRIEELNKLISENSNVIVKFGAPWCGPCKAMIPILKDVEENHNIKVIDIDVDEDFELASEYKIRSIPALYYYKDGVKVDSTVGTVTKEKIIEKF
;
A
#
# COMPACT_ATOMS: atom_id res chain seq x y z
N MET A 1 4.35 1.36 -13.20
CA MET A 1 4.80 2.60 -12.51
C MET A 1 6.29 2.52 -12.22
N ARG A 2 6.99 3.61 -12.40
CA ARG A 2 8.43 3.67 -12.09
C ARG A 2 8.65 4.07 -10.64
N ILE A 3 9.82 3.69 -10.08
CA ILE A 3 10.13 4.00 -8.69
C ILE A 3 10.13 5.51 -8.42
N GLU A 4 10.57 6.32 -9.38
CA GLU A 4 10.59 7.78 -9.24
C GLU A 4 9.18 8.35 -9.14
N GLU A 5 8.23 7.81 -9.90
CA GLU A 5 6.82 8.21 -9.84
C GLU A 5 6.21 7.85 -8.49
N LEU A 6 6.51 6.64 -8.01
CA LEU A 6 6.02 6.19 -6.70
C LEU A 6 6.56 7.09 -5.59
N ASN A 7 7.87 7.36 -5.61
CA ASN A 7 8.50 8.22 -4.60
C ASN A 7 7.91 9.62 -4.61
N LYS A 8 7.60 10.14 -5.80
CA LYS A 8 6.96 11.45 -5.93
C LYS A 8 5.57 11.46 -5.29
N LEU A 9 4.76 10.44 -5.56
CA LEU A 9 3.42 10.32 -4.96
C LEU A 9 3.50 10.22 -3.45
N ILE A 10 4.47 9.49 -2.94
CA ILE A 10 4.68 9.37 -1.49
C ILE A 10 5.04 10.72 -0.89
N SER A 11 5.91 11.49 -1.55
CA SER A 11 6.35 12.78 -1.03
C SER A 11 5.26 13.86 -1.11
N GLU A 12 4.31 13.73 -2.02
CA GLU A 12 3.25 14.72 -2.23
C GLU A 12 2.06 14.56 -1.27
N ASN A 13 2.02 13.49 -0.50
CA ASN A 13 0.90 13.20 0.39
C ASN A 13 1.40 12.96 1.82
N SER A 14 0.65 13.48 2.80
CA SER A 14 1.05 13.35 4.22
C SER A 14 1.00 11.92 4.71
N ASN A 15 -0.07 11.18 4.37
CA ASN A 15 -0.27 9.81 4.81
C ASN A 15 -0.49 8.94 3.58
N VAL A 16 0.36 7.92 3.40
CA VAL A 16 0.32 7.07 2.21
C VAL A 16 0.41 5.60 2.60
N ILE A 17 -0.40 4.79 1.93
CA ILE A 17 -0.26 3.34 1.96
C ILE A 17 0.08 2.89 0.54
N VAL A 18 1.19 2.17 0.40
CA VAL A 18 1.52 1.50 -0.86
C VAL A 18 1.15 0.03 -0.67
N LYS A 19 0.17 -0.44 -1.45
CA LYS A 19 -0.30 -1.82 -1.38
C LYS A 19 0.19 -2.58 -2.59
N PHE A 20 0.89 -3.69 -2.35
CA PHE A 20 1.28 -4.64 -3.39
C PHE A 20 0.31 -5.82 -3.37
N GLY A 21 -0.26 -6.13 -4.51
CA GLY A 21 -1.24 -7.20 -4.62
C GLY A 21 -1.35 -7.72 -6.05
N ALA A 22 -2.36 -8.57 -6.29
CA ALA A 22 -2.64 -9.11 -7.62
C ALA A 22 -4.13 -9.43 -7.74
N PRO A 23 -4.69 -9.40 -8.97
CA PRO A 23 -6.12 -9.67 -9.17
C PRO A 23 -6.55 -11.08 -8.76
N TRP A 24 -5.63 -12.06 -8.84
CA TRP A 24 -5.91 -13.45 -8.49
C TRP A 24 -5.79 -13.74 -6.99
N CYS A 25 -5.36 -12.78 -6.22
CA CYS A 25 -5.10 -12.94 -4.78
C CYS A 25 -6.37 -12.68 -3.97
N GLY A 26 -6.93 -13.72 -3.34
CA GLY A 26 -8.12 -13.59 -2.51
C GLY A 26 -7.96 -12.62 -1.35
N PRO A 27 -6.91 -12.77 -0.50
CA PRO A 27 -6.67 -11.83 0.60
C PRO A 27 -6.47 -10.39 0.14
N CYS A 28 -5.86 -10.18 -1.04
CA CYS A 28 -5.72 -8.84 -1.61
C CYS A 28 -7.07 -8.22 -1.93
N LYS A 29 -7.99 -9.02 -2.47
CA LYS A 29 -9.35 -8.56 -2.77
C LYS A 29 -10.11 -8.19 -1.50
N ALA A 30 -9.89 -8.91 -0.42
CA ALA A 30 -10.52 -8.63 0.87
C ALA A 30 -10.08 -7.28 1.42
N MET A 31 -8.90 -6.80 1.05
CA MET A 31 -8.40 -5.50 1.49
C MET A 31 -8.98 -4.33 0.71
N ILE A 32 -9.56 -4.56 -0.47
CA ILE A 32 -10.08 -3.48 -1.33
C ILE A 32 -11.11 -2.59 -0.60
N PRO A 33 -12.18 -3.13 0.00
CA PRO A 33 -13.15 -2.28 0.68
C PRO A 33 -12.58 -1.60 1.92
N ILE A 34 -11.66 -2.25 2.62
CA ILE A 34 -11.00 -1.67 3.80
C ILE A 34 -10.16 -0.46 3.40
N LEU A 35 -9.34 -0.61 2.36
CA LEU A 35 -8.48 0.46 1.89
C LEU A 35 -9.27 1.61 1.25
N LYS A 36 -10.38 1.29 0.59
CA LYS A 36 -11.27 2.31 0.04
C LYS A 36 -11.86 3.17 1.16
N ASP A 37 -12.32 2.53 2.24
CA ASP A 37 -12.85 3.24 3.41
C ASP A 37 -11.78 4.14 4.04
N VAL A 38 -10.58 3.62 4.21
CA VAL A 38 -9.46 4.37 4.77
C VAL A 38 -9.13 5.60 3.90
N GLU A 39 -9.11 5.42 2.58
CA GLU A 39 -8.83 6.52 1.66
C GLU A 39 -9.91 7.59 1.68
N GLU A 40 -11.18 7.18 1.67
CA GLU A 40 -12.30 8.12 1.61
C GLU A 40 -12.56 8.84 2.93
N ASN A 41 -12.38 8.17 4.05
CA ASN A 41 -12.83 8.66 5.36
C ASN A 41 -11.72 9.04 6.32
N HIS A 42 -10.47 8.74 6.03
CA HIS A 42 -9.34 8.98 6.96
C HIS A 42 -8.19 9.77 6.33
N ASN A 43 -8.43 10.33 5.16
CA ASN A 43 -7.44 11.20 4.48
C ASN A 43 -6.08 10.53 4.30
N ILE A 44 -6.09 9.26 3.88
CA ILE A 44 -4.89 8.49 3.60
C ILE A 44 -4.89 8.15 2.11
N LYS A 45 -3.80 8.48 1.41
CA LYS A 45 -3.67 8.15 -0.01
C LYS A 45 -3.28 6.68 -0.16
N VAL A 46 -4.05 5.91 -0.92
CA VAL A 46 -3.74 4.50 -1.20
C VAL A 46 -3.22 4.40 -2.64
N ILE A 47 -2.03 3.82 -2.77
CA ILE A 47 -1.40 3.55 -4.07
C ILE A 47 -1.39 2.04 -4.25
N ASP A 48 -2.12 1.55 -5.25
CA ASP A 48 -2.30 0.12 -5.49
C ASP A 48 -1.35 -0.32 -6.60
N ILE A 49 -0.48 -1.28 -6.30
CA ILE A 49 0.52 -1.81 -7.24
C ILE A 49 0.20 -3.28 -7.50
N ASP A 50 0.04 -3.62 -8.79
CA ASP A 50 -0.12 -5.00 -9.24
C ASP A 50 1.28 -5.57 -9.46
N VAL A 51 1.65 -6.61 -8.71
CA VAL A 51 2.99 -7.19 -8.77
C VAL A 51 3.30 -7.83 -10.12
N ASP A 52 2.28 -8.23 -10.87
CA ASP A 52 2.47 -8.84 -12.18
C ASP A 52 2.71 -7.78 -13.27
N GLU A 53 2.07 -6.63 -13.15
CA GLU A 53 2.26 -5.51 -14.09
C GLU A 53 3.52 -4.70 -13.76
N ASP A 54 3.76 -4.48 -12.46
CA ASP A 54 4.89 -3.68 -11.98
C ASP A 54 5.90 -4.57 -11.24
N PHE A 55 6.35 -5.65 -11.89
CA PHE A 55 7.24 -6.60 -11.25
C PHE A 55 8.57 -5.99 -10.84
N GLU A 56 9.02 -4.95 -11.53
CA GLU A 56 10.26 -4.26 -11.18
C GLU A 56 10.13 -3.54 -9.83
N LEU A 57 9.00 -2.88 -9.59
CA LEU A 57 8.72 -2.27 -8.30
C LEU A 57 8.62 -3.31 -7.19
N ALA A 58 7.92 -4.42 -7.49
CA ALA A 58 7.81 -5.51 -6.53
C ALA A 58 9.18 -6.06 -6.16
N SER A 59 10.07 -6.17 -7.15
CA SER A 59 11.45 -6.62 -6.93
C SER A 59 12.24 -5.61 -6.09
N GLU A 60 12.10 -4.32 -6.38
CA GLU A 60 12.74 -3.24 -5.62
C GLU A 60 12.34 -3.29 -4.15
N TYR A 61 11.06 -3.55 -3.88
CA TYR A 61 10.53 -3.64 -2.52
C TYR A 61 10.74 -5.02 -1.91
N LYS A 62 11.32 -5.96 -2.67
CA LYS A 62 11.58 -7.36 -2.23
C LYS A 62 10.31 -8.04 -1.74
N ILE A 63 9.23 -7.88 -2.51
CA ILE A 63 7.93 -8.45 -2.15
C ILE A 63 7.99 -9.95 -2.29
N ARG A 64 7.65 -10.68 -1.21
CA ARG A 64 7.61 -12.15 -1.18
C ARG A 64 6.21 -12.69 -0.99
N SER A 65 5.36 -11.94 -0.32
CA SER A 65 3.98 -12.34 -0.03
C SER A 65 3.07 -11.16 -0.22
N ILE A 66 1.85 -11.43 -0.67
CA ILE A 66 0.83 -10.39 -0.90
C ILE A 66 -0.45 -10.76 -0.15
N PRO A 67 -1.23 -9.76 0.28
CA PRO A 67 -0.98 -8.33 0.15
C PRO A 67 0.15 -7.87 1.06
N ALA A 68 0.97 -6.94 0.56
CA ALA A 68 2.01 -6.30 1.35
C ALA A 68 1.71 -4.81 1.37
N LEU A 69 1.65 -4.23 2.57
CA LEU A 69 1.32 -2.82 2.76
C LEU A 69 2.51 -2.10 3.40
N TYR A 70 2.85 -0.96 2.82
CA TYR A 70 3.91 -0.08 3.33
C TYR A 70 3.27 1.24 3.72
N TYR A 71 3.51 1.66 4.95
CA TYR A 71 2.90 2.86 5.54
C TYR A 71 3.91 3.99 5.59
N TYR A 72 3.53 5.16 5.02
CA TYR A 72 4.39 6.33 4.97
C TYR A 72 3.69 7.51 5.62
N LYS A 73 4.43 8.25 6.41
CA LYS A 73 3.95 9.49 7.03
C LYS A 73 4.98 10.58 6.74
N ASP A 74 4.53 11.67 6.11
CA ASP A 74 5.38 12.79 5.72
C ASP A 74 6.62 12.34 4.93
N GLY A 75 6.43 11.38 4.02
CA GLY A 75 7.47 10.89 3.14
C GLY A 75 8.37 9.80 3.74
N VAL A 76 8.16 9.44 5.01
CA VAL A 76 8.99 8.46 5.72
C VAL A 76 8.21 7.18 5.98
N LYS A 77 8.82 6.03 5.67
CA LYS A 77 8.21 4.75 5.98
C LYS A 77 8.17 4.54 7.49
N VAL A 78 6.96 4.37 8.03
CA VAL A 78 6.78 4.19 9.47
C VAL A 78 6.50 2.74 9.85
N ASP A 79 6.00 1.92 8.93
CA ASP A 79 5.75 0.50 9.19
C ASP A 79 5.47 -0.25 7.88
N SER A 80 5.35 -1.57 7.99
CA SER A 80 4.90 -2.43 6.90
C SER A 80 4.17 -3.63 7.50
N THR A 81 3.23 -4.20 6.73
CA THR A 81 2.49 -5.40 7.13
C THR A 81 2.36 -6.34 5.94
N VAL A 82 2.17 -7.63 6.21
CA VAL A 82 1.93 -8.65 5.19
C VAL A 82 0.66 -9.40 5.58
N GLY A 83 -0.20 -9.67 4.60
CA GLY A 83 -1.48 -10.32 4.84
C GLY A 83 -2.59 -9.31 5.10
N THR A 84 -3.78 -9.83 5.45
CA THR A 84 -4.93 -8.98 5.75
C THR A 84 -4.75 -8.26 7.08
N VAL A 85 -5.21 -7.00 7.12
CA VAL A 85 -5.09 -6.14 8.29
C VAL A 85 -6.43 -5.46 8.52
N THR A 86 -6.81 -5.24 9.76
CA THR A 86 -8.05 -4.52 10.08
C THR A 86 -7.87 -3.03 9.83
N LYS A 87 -8.99 -2.34 9.60
CA LYS A 87 -8.98 -0.88 9.45
C LYS A 87 -8.36 -0.21 10.66
N GLU A 88 -8.69 -0.67 11.86
CA GLU A 88 -8.19 -0.12 13.13
C GLU A 88 -6.66 -0.22 13.21
N LYS A 89 -6.11 -1.36 12.81
CA LYS A 89 -4.67 -1.56 12.77
C LYS A 89 -3.99 -0.61 11.78
N ILE A 90 -4.62 -0.40 10.63
CA ILE A 90 -4.10 0.52 9.61
C ILE A 90 -4.06 1.95 10.14
N ILE A 91 -5.16 2.40 10.74
CA ILE A 91 -5.28 3.77 11.26
C ILE A 91 -4.25 4.03 12.36
N GLU A 92 -3.95 3.03 13.19
CA GLU A 92 -2.93 3.14 14.24
C GLU A 92 -1.54 3.49 13.71
N LYS A 93 -1.25 3.20 12.42
CA LYS A 93 0.05 3.51 11.82
C LYS A 93 0.27 5.02 11.64
N PHE A 94 -0.80 5.75 11.59
CA PHE A 94 -0.79 7.19 11.34
C PHE A 94 -1.26 7.96 12.57
#